data_22ea87d6221f429e84eb687ec2025104
#
_entry.id   22ea87d6221f429e84eb687ec2025104
#
_cell.length_a   1.000
_cell.length_b   1.000
_cell.length_c   1.000
_cell.angle_alpha   90.00
_cell.angle_beta   90.00
_cell.angle_gamma   90.00
#
_symmetry.space_group_name_H-M   'P 1'
#
loop_
_entity.id
_entity.type
_entity.pdbx_description
1 polymer ?
#
loop_
_entity_poly.entity_id
_entity_poly.type
_entity_poly.pdbx_seq_one_letter_code
_entity_poly.pdbx_strand_id
1 'polypeptide(L)'
;MTVALLAVATAGMAQTSEIFQPYQSTDLRLPSVPLVVNDPYFSVWSPYDRLTDGTTRHWTDAEKPILGLLRVDGTTYRFMGSPQEYVLQSIAPMADEERWEGLVTHDVQADGWAAEGASVTGWKKQKAAWGSDGLDNVSNKWSREGSDIYIRREVVLSEEQLAADLYLKYSHDDVFELYVNGQQVASTGETWVDNVVLHLDADLKKHLHAGKNVIAAHCHNTTGGAYADFGLYRNVKPQGVKLETAVQKSVDVLATNTYYTMVCGPVELDLVFTAPMLIDDYDLISTPINYISYQVRSTDGKKHDVQFYLSADAQQAVNKDNQPTLTSRGFQDGIAYVKAGTVEQPILAKKGDGICIDWGYLYMPAINGHVGMGVAN
;
A
#
# COMPACT_ATOMS: atom_id res chain seq x y z
N MET A 1 -2.18 0.23 -2.59
CA MET A 1 -1.23 -0.82 -2.11
C MET A 1 -1.22 -0.87 -0.59
N THR A 2 -1.15 -2.04 -0.03
CA THR A 2 -1.25 -2.24 1.42
C THR A 2 0.02 -2.91 1.93
N VAL A 3 0.62 -2.37 2.99
CA VAL A 3 1.69 -3.02 3.74
C VAL A 3 1.09 -3.75 4.94
N ALA A 4 1.50 -4.98 5.18
CA ALA A 4 0.89 -5.84 6.19
C ALA A 4 1.91 -6.58 7.04
N LEU A 5 1.53 -6.80 8.29
CA LEU A 5 2.27 -7.57 9.29
C LEU A 5 1.36 -8.65 9.86
N LEU A 6 1.83 -9.89 9.85
CA LEU A 6 1.18 -11.04 10.48
C LEU A 6 2.07 -11.59 11.59
N ALA A 7 1.60 -11.56 12.82
CA ALA A 7 2.24 -12.20 13.96
C ALA A 7 1.45 -13.42 14.42
N VAL A 8 2.15 -14.50 14.74
CA VAL A 8 1.55 -15.75 15.23
C VAL A 8 1.99 -15.96 16.68
N ALA A 9 1.04 -16.20 17.56
CA ALA A 9 1.26 -16.47 18.98
C ALA A 9 0.25 -17.46 19.53
N THR A 10 0.49 -17.96 20.72
CA THR A 10 -0.47 -18.78 21.48
C THR A 10 -0.98 -17.98 22.67
N ALA A 11 -2.27 -17.71 22.73
CA ALA A 11 -2.88 -17.06 23.88
C ALA A 11 -3.08 -18.06 25.03
N GLY A 12 -2.59 -17.71 26.21
CA GLY A 12 -2.77 -18.44 27.45
C GLY A 12 -3.37 -17.54 28.54
N MET A 13 -3.61 -18.11 29.71
CA MET A 13 -3.96 -17.32 30.91
C MET A 13 -2.72 -16.58 31.40
N ALA A 14 -2.58 -15.33 31.01
CA ALA A 14 -1.51 -14.46 31.49
C ALA A 14 -2.10 -13.24 32.20
N GLN A 15 -1.41 -12.75 33.24
CA GLN A 15 -1.75 -11.48 33.85
C GLN A 15 -1.43 -10.36 32.84
N THR A 16 -2.31 -9.34 32.79
CA THR A 16 -2.07 -8.17 31.95
C THR A 16 -0.77 -7.47 32.35
N SER A 17 0.11 -7.25 31.39
CA SER A 17 1.33 -6.48 31.63
C SER A 17 1.00 -5.02 31.97
N GLU A 18 1.79 -4.37 32.80
CA GLU A 18 1.58 -2.98 33.23
C GLU A 18 1.48 -2.01 32.04
N ILE A 19 2.17 -2.28 30.92
CA ILE A 19 2.10 -1.41 29.72
C ILE A 19 0.72 -1.37 29.07
N PHE A 20 -0.15 -2.36 29.34
CA PHE A 20 -1.51 -2.44 28.83
C PHE A 20 -2.55 -1.90 29.82
N GLN A 21 -2.13 -1.37 30.95
CA GLN A 21 -3.00 -0.81 31.98
C GLN A 21 -2.87 0.70 32.00
N PRO A 22 -3.94 1.45 31.67
CA PRO A 22 -3.90 2.89 31.83
C PRO A 22 -3.73 3.22 33.34
N TYR A 23 -2.83 4.16 33.66
CA TYR A 23 -2.65 4.59 35.06
C TYR A 23 -3.88 5.33 35.61
N GLN A 24 -4.77 5.73 34.71
CA GLN A 24 -6.03 6.40 35.03
C GLN A 24 -7.06 6.03 33.96
N SER A 25 -8.23 5.57 34.38
CA SER A 25 -9.37 5.40 33.46
C SER A 25 -9.92 6.77 33.06
N THR A 26 -10.35 6.89 31.80
CA THR A 26 -10.91 8.10 31.24
C THR A 26 -12.33 7.84 30.79
N ASP A 27 -13.30 8.59 31.34
CA ASP A 27 -14.70 8.58 30.90
C ASP A 27 -14.97 9.61 29.77
N LEU A 28 -13.91 10.20 29.25
CA LEU A 28 -14.00 11.27 28.25
C LEU A 28 -14.22 10.68 26.86
N ARG A 29 -15.39 10.96 26.26
CA ARG A 29 -15.61 10.72 24.85
C ARG A 29 -14.98 11.85 24.05
N LEU A 30 -13.98 11.51 23.23
CA LEU A 30 -13.35 12.45 22.31
C LEU A 30 -14.09 12.48 20.97
N PRO A 31 -14.14 13.63 20.28
CA PRO A 31 -14.65 13.73 18.91
C PRO A 31 -13.87 12.83 17.95
N SER A 32 -12.58 12.66 18.19
CA SER A 32 -11.69 11.78 17.47
C SER A 32 -10.58 11.30 18.41
N VAL A 33 -10.21 10.04 18.30
CA VAL A 33 -9.24 9.37 19.17
C VAL A 33 -7.90 9.28 18.46
N PRO A 34 -6.79 9.80 19.04
CA PRO A 34 -5.46 9.71 18.42
C PRO A 34 -4.93 8.28 18.47
N LEU A 35 -4.33 7.83 17.38
CA LEU A 35 -3.76 6.49 17.25
C LEU A 35 -2.25 6.55 16.92
N VAL A 36 -1.90 7.19 15.81
CA VAL A 36 -0.51 7.40 15.39
C VAL A 36 -0.34 8.88 15.11
N VAL A 37 0.47 9.57 15.89
CA VAL A 37 0.62 11.03 15.79
C VAL A 37 2.08 11.41 15.85
N ASN A 38 2.63 11.99 14.79
CA ASN A 38 3.96 12.56 14.74
C ASN A 38 3.91 14.09 14.72
N ASP A 39 3.18 14.63 13.73
CA ASP A 39 3.07 16.03 13.44
C ASP A 39 1.76 16.33 12.68
N PRO A 40 1.44 17.61 12.37
CA PRO A 40 0.21 17.95 11.66
C PRO A 40 0.08 17.38 10.25
N TYR A 41 1.17 16.95 9.62
CA TYR A 41 1.17 16.39 8.26
C TYR A 41 1.04 14.88 8.26
N PHE A 42 1.41 14.21 9.37
CA PHE A 42 1.26 12.77 9.56
C PHE A 42 0.63 12.46 10.92
N SER A 43 -0.67 12.27 10.90
CA SER A 43 -1.43 11.82 12.07
C SER A 43 -2.61 10.95 11.66
N VAL A 44 -2.86 9.90 12.43
CA VAL A 44 -3.93 8.94 12.21
C VAL A 44 -4.84 8.90 13.42
N TRP A 45 -6.12 9.06 13.18
CA TRP A 45 -7.18 9.17 14.18
C TRP A 45 -8.33 8.22 13.89
N SER A 46 -9.08 7.88 14.92
CA SER A 46 -10.40 7.24 14.80
C SER A 46 -11.49 8.25 15.17
N PRO A 47 -12.30 8.76 14.23
CA PRO A 47 -13.39 9.69 14.50
C PRO A 47 -14.69 8.99 14.92
N TYR A 48 -14.59 7.79 15.49
CA TYR A 48 -15.74 6.91 15.80
C TYR A 48 -15.78 6.57 17.28
N ASP A 49 -16.96 6.15 17.76
CA ASP A 49 -17.16 5.64 19.11
C ASP A 49 -16.46 4.29 19.33
N ARG A 50 -16.39 3.50 18.27
CA ARG A 50 -15.68 2.21 18.28
C ARG A 50 -14.62 2.20 17.20
N LEU A 51 -13.49 1.60 17.50
CA LEU A 51 -12.38 1.43 16.55
C LEU A 51 -12.78 0.63 15.30
N THR A 52 -13.89 -0.09 15.37
CA THR A 52 -14.45 -0.90 14.28
C THR A 52 -15.54 -0.20 13.45
N ASP A 53 -15.95 1.02 13.79
CA ASP A 53 -17.10 1.65 13.13
C ASP A 53 -16.74 2.29 11.78
N GLY A 54 -15.47 2.41 11.45
CA GLY A 54 -15.03 2.93 10.15
C GLY A 54 -13.52 2.91 9.95
N THR A 55 -13.09 3.49 8.83
CA THR A 55 -11.67 3.59 8.49
C THR A 55 -10.99 4.71 9.28
N THR A 56 -9.71 4.56 9.55
CA THR A 56 -8.92 5.60 10.21
C THR A 56 -8.67 6.77 9.27
N ARG A 57 -8.53 7.97 9.85
CA ARG A 57 -8.45 9.24 9.12
C ARG A 57 -7.33 10.15 9.64
N HIS A 58 -6.89 11.03 8.79
CA HIS A 58 -6.09 12.19 9.16
C HIS A 58 -7.00 13.25 9.83
N TRP A 59 -6.43 14.19 10.60
CA TRP A 59 -7.21 15.29 11.20
C TRP A 59 -7.93 16.16 10.17
N THR A 60 -7.47 16.16 8.90
CA THR A 60 -8.11 16.85 7.76
C THR A 60 -9.29 16.10 7.18
N ASP A 61 -9.68 14.97 7.75
CA ASP A 61 -10.69 14.02 7.28
C ASP A 61 -10.28 13.17 6.06
N ALA A 62 -9.06 13.29 5.56
CA ALA A 62 -8.53 12.40 4.53
C ALA A 62 -8.44 10.97 5.07
N GLU A 63 -8.84 9.98 4.27
CA GLU A 63 -8.74 8.57 4.65
C GLU A 63 -7.28 8.15 4.79
N LYS A 64 -6.97 7.49 5.88
CA LYS A 64 -5.65 6.92 6.21
C LYS A 64 -5.87 5.51 6.77
N PRO A 65 -6.22 4.54 5.90
CA PRO A 65 -6.71 3.25 6.34
C PRO A 65 -5.66 2.44 7.09
N ILE A 66 -6.03 1.97 8.28
CA ILE A 66 -5.34 0.90 8.99
C ILE A 66 -6.39 -0.18 9.31
N LEU A 67 -6.07 -1.43 8.99
CA LEU A 67 -6.92 -2.58 9.26
C LEU A 67 -6.25 -3.50 10.27
N GLY A 68 -6.96 -3.83 11.34
CA GLY A 68 -6.53 -4.78 12.36
C GLY A 68 -7.45 -5.99 12.44
N LEU A 69 -6.87 -7.19 12.34
CA LEU A 69 -7.58 -8.46 12.46
C LEU A 69 -6.90 -9.35 13.49
N LEU A 70 -7.71 -10.10 14.23
CA LEU A 70 -7.25 -11.18 15.10
C LEU A 70 -7.93 -12.48 14.69
N ARG A 71 -7.15 -13.47 14.27
CA ARG A 71 -7.68 -14.82 14.02
C ARG A 71 -7.50 -15.66 15.27
N VAL A 72 -8.60 -16.26 15.72
CA VAL A 72 -8.63 -17.10 16.92
C VAL A 72 -9.26 -18.44 16.52
N ASP A 73 -8.52 -19.53 16.64
CA ASP A 73 -8.96 -20.90 16.31
C ASP A 73 -9.66 -21.00 14.94
N GLY A 74 -9.17 -20.25 13.96
CA GLY A 74 -9.73 -20.25 12.61
C GLY A 74 -10.80 -19.20 12.33
N THR A 75 -11.40 -18.58 13.35
CA THR A 75 -12.34 -17.46 13.20
C THR A 75 -11.58 -16.14 13.18
N THR A 76 -11.86 -15.25 12.21
CA THR A 76 -11.20 -13.96 12.10
C THR A 76 -12.09 -12.85 12.61
N TYR A 77 -11.59 -12.08 13.58
CA TYR A 77 -12.24 -10.92 14.19
C TYR A 77 -11.56 -9.63 13.72
N ARG A 78 -12.33 -8.70 13.20
CA ARG A 78 -11.88 -7.35 12.88
C ARG A 78 -12.00 -6.49 14.14
N PHE A 79 -10.87 -5.98 14.63
CA PHE A 79 -10.83 -5.13 15.82
C PHE A 79 -10.57 -3.65 15.49
N MET A 80 -10.11 -3.33 14.27
CA MET A 80 -9.78 -1.96 13.87
C MET A 80 -10.04 -1.74 12.39
N GLY A 81 -10.53 -0.54 12.05
CA GLY A 81 -10.71 -0.08 10.68
C GLY A 81 -11.84 -0.78 9.93
N SER A 82 -11.91 -0.53 8.65
CA SER A 82 -12.79 -1.24 7.71
C SER A 82 -11.95 -2.08 6.76
N PRO A 83 -12.39 -3.29 6.36
CA PRO A 83 -11.70 -4.04 5.33
C PRO A 83 -11.72 -3.24 4.03
N GLN A 84 -10.69 -3.41 3.21
CA GLN A 84 -10.74 -2.89 1.85
C GLN A 84 -11.98 -3.44 1.15
N GLU A 85 -12.80 -2.56 0.62
CA GLU A 85 -13.98 -2.95 -0.14
C GLU A 85 -13.61 -3.56 -1.50
N TYR A 86 -12.39 -3.31 -1.97
CA TYR A 86 -11.90 -3.71 -3.29
C TYR A 86 -10.45 -4.18 -3.24
N VAL A 87 -10.12 -5.09 -4.15
CA VAL A 87 -8.76 -5.51 -4.47
C VAL A 87 -8.51 -5.32 -5.96
N LEU A 88 -7.27 -5.10 -6.35
CA LEU A 88 -6.91 -4.99 -7.75
C LEU A 88 -6.90 -6.38 -8.39
N GLN A 89 -7.73 -6.54 -9.41
CA GLN A 89 -7.77 -7.71 -10.29
C GLN A 89 -7.17 -7.33 -11.65
N SER A 90 -6.24 -8.12 -12.13
CA SER A 90 -5.64 -7.90 -13.45
C SER A 90 -6.66 -8.06 -14.59
N ILE A 91 -6.66 -7.10 -15.51
CA ILE A 91 -7.27 -7.20 -16.84
C ILE A 91 -6.19 -7.58 -17.83
N ALA A 92 -5.05 -6.96 -17.69
CA ALA A 92 -3.84 -7.22 -18.44
C ALA A 92 -2.67 -7.26 -17.44
N PRO A 93 -2.28 -8.45 -16.93
CA PRO A 93 -1.34 -8.62 -15.82
C PRO A 93 0.07 -8.13 -16.16
N MET A 94 0.87 -7.79 -15.15
CA MET A 94 2.32 -7.63 -15.27
C MET A 94 3.02 -8.99 -15.38
N ALA A 95 4.30 -9.00 -15.66
CA ALA A 95 5.09 -10.22 -15.92
C ALA A 95 5.31 -11.07 -14.66
N ASP A 96 5.12 -10.54 -13.47
CA ASP A 96 5.14 -11.28 -12.20
C ASP A 96 3.92 -12.21 -12.04
N GLU A 97 2.76 -11.85 -12.65
CA GLU A 97 1.55 -12.66 -12.65
C GLU A 97 1.50 -13.57 -13.91
N GLU A 98 1.80 -13.01 -15.10
CA GLU A 98 1.77 -13.73 -16.37
C GLU A 98 2.79 -13.18 -17.36
N ARG A 99 3.58 -14.05 -18.00
CA ARG A 99 4.53 -13.68 -19.05
C ARG A 99 3.79 -13.28 -20.34
N TRP A 100 3.24 -12.07 -20.36
CA TRP A 100 2.49 -11.55 -21.49
C TRP A 100 3.36 -11.21 -22.69
N GLU A 101 2.76 -11.09 -23.87
CA GLU A 101 3.47 -10.78 -25.11
C GLU A 101 3.14 -9.38 -25.60
N GLY A 102 4.17 -8.59 -25.95
CA GLY A 102 4.07 -7.29 -26.57
C GLY A 102 4.82 -7.17 -27.88
N LEU A 103 4.50 -6.11 -28.63
CA LEU A 103 5.28 -5.67 -29.79
C LEU A 103 6.37 -4.73 -29.30
N VAL A 104 7.60 -4.90 -29.75
CA VAL A 104 8.79 -4.21 -29.25
C VAL A 104 9.69 -3.76 -30.36
N THR A 105 10.24 -2.56 -30.23
CA THR A 105 11.36 -2.06 -31.05
C THR A 105 12.34 -1.27 -30.19
N HIS A 106 13.59 -1.22 -30.64
CA HIS A 106 14.65 -0.39 -30.07
C HIS A 106 15.00 0.81 -30.97
N ASP A 107 14.35 0.92 -32.12
CA ASP A 107 14.51 2.04 -33.03
C ASP A 107 13.70 3.23 -32.50
N VAL A 108 14.29 4.42 -32.52
CA VAL A 108 13.62 5.66 -32.10
C VAL A 108 12.33 5.85 -32.92
N GLN A 109 11.25 6.12 -32.22
CA GLN A 109 9.93 6.28 -32.82
C GLN A 109 9.56 7.77 -32.97
N ALA A 110 8.85 8.08 -34.05
CA ALA A 110 8.26 9.40 -34.25
C ALA A 110 7.00 9.57 -33.38
N ASP A 111 6.56 10.81 -33.19
CA ASP A 111 5.32 11.15 -32.49
C ASP A 111 4.14 10.35 -33.02
N GLY A 112 3.24 9.97 -32.11
CA GLY A 112 2.05 9.17 -32.43
C GLY A 112 2.29 7.65 -32.49
N TRP A 113 3.48 7.17 -32.23
CA TRP A 113 3.81 5.73 -32.25
C TRP A 113 2.94 4.90 -31.28
N ALA A 114 2.50 5.49 -30.19
CA ALA A 114 1.69 4.82 -29.14
C ALA A 114 0.18 4.80 -29.47
N ALA A 115 -0.27 5.43 -30.55
CA ALA A 115 -1.69 5.48 -30.95
C ALA A 115 -2.16 4.12 -31.49
N GLU A 116 -3.47 3.82 -31.38
CA GLU A 116 -4.07 2.54 -31.83
C GLU A 116 -3.74 2.20 -33.28
N GLY A 117 -3.86 3.16 -34.18
CA GLY A 117 -3.62 3.00 -35.62
C GLY A 117 -2.16 3.12 -36.06
N ALA A 118 -1.22 3.30 -35.12
CA ALA A 118 0.18 3.47 -35.49
C ALA A 118 0.76 2.22 -36.14
N SER A 119 1.66 2.44 -37.12
CA SER A 119 2.34 1.34 -37.80
C SER A 119 3.31 0.64 -36.83
N VAL A 120 3.29 -0.67 -36.86
CA VAL A 120 4.20 -1.54 -36.12
C VAL A 120 5.11 -2.35 -37.05
N THR A 121 5.34 -1.82 -38.27
CA THR A 121 6.21 -2.47 -39.24
C THR A 121 7.64 -2.56 -38.69
N GLY A 122 8.20 -3.76 -38.70
CA GLY A 122 9.54 -4.04 -38.14
C GLY A 122 9.58 -4.33 -36.65
N TRP A 123 8.48 -4.11 -35.92
CA TRP A 123 8.41 -4.49 -34.51
C TRP A 123 8.42 -5.99 -34.30
N LYS A 124 9.00 -6.45 -33.20
CA LYS A 124 9.13 -7.87 -32.87
C LYS A 124 8.18 -8.22 -31.74
N LYS A 125 7.55 -9.38 -31.82
CA LYS A 125 6.75 -9.95 -30.73
C LYS A 125 7.68 -10.60 -29.72
N GLN A 126 7.59 -10.15 -28.46
CA GLN A 126 8.46 -10.62 -27.37
C GLN A 126 7.66 -10.75 -26.07
N LYS A 127 8.15 -11.59 -25.14
CA LYS A 127 7.55 -11.76 -23.81
C LYS A 127 8.07 -10.72 -22.83
N ALA A 128 7.19 -10.19 -21.99
CA ALA A 128 7.54 -9.34 -20.85
C ALA A 128 8.17 -10.16 -19.69
N ALA A 129 8.91 -9.54 -18.75
CA ALA A 129 9.39 -8.17 -18.79
C ALA A 129 10.69 -8.08 -19.60
N TRP A 130 11.10 -6.85 -19.89
CA TRP A 130 12.38 -6.52 -20.54
C TRP A 130 13.30 -5.87 -19.53
N GLY A 131 14.59 -6.26 -19.52
CA GLY A 131 15.52 -5.69 -18.56
C GLY A 131 16.86 -6.40 -18.49
N SER A 132 17.63 -6.04 -17.47
CA SER A 132 18.94 -6.60 -17.18
C SER A 132 18.87 -8.08 -16.79
N ASP A 133 19.92 -8.81 -17.11
CA ASP A 133 20.05 -10.22 -16.74
C ASP A 133 20.09 -10.39 -15.22
N GLY A 134 19.39 -11.40 -14.73
CA GLY A 134 19.35 -11.73 -13.31
C GLY A 134 18.29 -10.95 -12.48
N LEU A 135 17.56 -10.01 -13.09
CA LEU A 135 16.40 -9.41 -12.47
C LEU A 135 15.19 -10.35 -12.55
N ASP A 136 14.37 -10.30 -11.51
CA ASP A 136 13.14 -11.08 -11.45
C ASP A 136 12.20 -10.74 -12.61
N ASN A 137 11.52 -11.76 -13.12
CA ASN A 137 10.52 -11.65 -14.17
C ASN A 137 11.01 -11.23 -15.57
N VAL A 138 12.29 -10.97 -15.78
CA VAL A 138 12.84 -10.64 -17.10
C VAL A 138 12.81 -11.87 -18.03
N SER A 139 12.13 -11.72 -19.17
CA SER A 139 12.07 -12.74 -20.24
C SER A 139 12.95 -12.37 -21.41
N ASN A 140 13.16 -11.08 -21.67
CA ASN A 140 14.01 -10.59 -22.75
C ASN A 140 15.05 -9.59 -22.23
N LYS A 141 16.31 -9.86 -22.52
CA LYS A 141 17.41 -9.03 -22.08
C LYS A 141 17.46 -7.71 -22.87
N TRP A 142 17.48 -6.62 -22.11
CA TRP A 142 17.71 -5.28 -22.60
C TRP A 142 18.38 -4.48 -21.47
N SER A 143 19.61 -4.07 -21.67
CA SER A 143 20.41 -3.40 -20.62
C SER A 143 21.52 -2.51 -21.16
N ARG A 144 21.48 -2.19 -22.48
CA ARG A 144 22.51 -1.33 -23.07
C ARG A 144 22.28 0.13 -22.64
N GLU A 145 23.27 0.72 -22.00
CA GLU A 145 23.28 2.15 -21.65
C GLU A 145 23.06 3.04 -22.89
N GLY A 146 22.33 4.14 -22.72
CA GLY A 146 21.97 5.07 -23.78
C GLY A 146 21.05 4.44 -24.84
N SER A 147 20.27 3.42 -24.50
CA SER A 147 19.36 2.77 -25.44
C SER A 147 17.90 2.86 -25.01
N ASP A 148 17.06 2.85 -26.02
CA ASP A 148 15.61 2.92 -25.87
C ASP A 148 14.94 1.57 -26.08
N ILE A 149 13.79 1.40 -25.43
CA ILE A 149 12.82 0.36 -25.75
C ILE A 149 11.43 0.96 -25.86
N TYR A 150 10.74 0.63 -26.95
CA TYR A 150 9.35 0.99 -27.19
C TYR A 150 8.53 -0.30 -27.17
N ILE A 151 7.50 -0.33 -26.34
CA ILE A 151 6.69 -1.51 -26.07
C ILE A 151 5.22 -1.16 -26.32
N ARG A 152 4.50 -2.02 -27.03
CA ARG A 152 3.05 -1.87 -27.24
C ARG A 152 2.34 -3.17 -26.88
N ARG A 153 1.27 -3.03 -26.11
CA ARG A 153 0.38 -4.11 -25.69
C ARG A 153 -1.06 -3.79 -26.11
N GLU A 154 -1.70 -4.70 -26.81
CA GLU A 154 -3.12 -4.61 -27.10
C GLU A 154 -3.93 -5.19 -25.93
N VAL A 155 -4.94 -4.44 -25.48
CA VAL A 155 -5.84 -4.85 -24.41
C VAL A 155 -7.27 -4.68 -24.88
N VAL A 156 -8.10 -5.70 -24.70
CA VAL A 156 -9.52 -5.64 -25.04
C VAL A 156 -10.34 -5.44 -23.78
N LEU A 157 -11.11 -4.37 -23.71
CA LEU A 157 -11.98 -4.05 -22.59
C LEU A 157 -13.44 -4.32 -22.91
N SER A 158 -14.13 -4.98 -22.00
CA SER A 158 -15.61 -5.00 -22.02
C SER A 158 -16.18 -3.69 -21.47
N GLU A 159 -17.46 -3.43 -21.76
CA GLU A 159 -18.19 -2.30 -21.16
C GLU A 159 -18.18 -2.37 -19.62
N GLU A 160 -18.30 -3.57 -19.05
CA GLU A 160 -18.25 -3.79 -17.60
C GLU A 160 -16.87 -3.41 -17.02
N GLN A 161 -15.79 -3.84 -17.68
CA GLN A 161 -14.43 -3.52 -17.26
C GLN A 161 -14.15 -2.02 -17.37
N LEU A 162 -14.63 -1.39 -18.46
CA LEU A 162 -14.49 0.05 -18.65
C LEU A 162 -15.28 0.85 -17.60
N ALA A 163 -16.43 0.33 -17.13
CA ALA A 163 -17.23 0.99 -16.10
C ALA A 163 -16.58 0.93 -14.71
N ALA A 164 -15.70 -0.06 -14.44
CA ALA A 164 -15.01 -0.20 -13.17
C ALA A 164 -13.96 0.90 -12.95
N ASP A 165 -13.51 1.08 -11.70
CA ASP A 165 -12.33 1.87 -11.42
C ASP A 165 -11.09 1.14 -11.93
N LEU A 166 -10.31 1.81 -12.78
CA LEU A 166 -9.16 1.24 -13.46
C LEU A 166 -7.85 1.80 -12.92
N TYR A 167 -6.84 0.94 -12.95
CA TYR A 167 -5.50 1.26 -12.47
C TYR A 167 -4.46 0.73 -13.44
N LEU A 168 -3.42 1.52 -13.69
CA LEU A 168 -2.19 1.05 -14.32
C LEU A 168 -1.18 0.69 -13.23
N LYS A 169 -0.51 -0.44 -13.40
CA LYS A 169 0.68 -0.78 -12.62
C LYS A 169 1.87 -0.80 -13.55
N TYR A 170 3.02 -0.34 -13.08
CA TYR A 170 4.25 -0.38 -13.83
C TYR A 170 5.48 -0.41 -12.94
N SER A 171 6.56 -0.99 -13.49
CA SER A 171 7.90 -0.99 -12.93
C SER A 171 8.89 -0.64 -14.03
N HIS A 172 9.89 0.18 -13.73
CA HIS A 172 10.89 0.59 -14.75
C HIS A 172 12.20 1.04 -14.13
N ASP A 173 13.19 1.15 -15.00
CA ASP A 173 14.56 1.69 -14.79
C ASP A 173 15.12 2.14 -16.16
N ASP A 174 15.51 3.35 -16.43
CA ASP A 174 15.54 4.65 -15.73
C ASP A 174 14.35 5.55 -16.07
N VAL A 175 14.42 6.31 -17.22
CA VAL A 175 13.38 7.25 -17.69
C VAL A 175 12.23 6.47 -18.33
N PHE A 176 11.02 6.79 -17.95
CA PHE A 176 9.85 6.04 -18.40
C PHE A 176 8.68 6.94 -18.76
N GLU A 177 7.98 6.55 -19.82
CA GLU A 177 6.74 7.18 -20.29
C GLU A 177 5.70 6.11 -20.57
N LEU A 178 4.48 6.31 -20.10
CA LEU A 178 3.36 5.38 -20.29
C LEU A 178 2.22 6.07 -21.04
N TYR A 179 1.64 5.36 -21.98
CA TYR A 179 0.64 5.87 -22.90
C TYR A 179 -0.59 4.97 -22.94
N VAL A 180 -1.78 5.57 -23.10
CA VAL A 180 -3.04 4.91 -23.38
C VAL A 180 -3.57 5.49 -24.70
N ASN A 181 -3.73 4.65 -25.74
CA ASN A 181 -4.22 5.04 -27.06
C ASN A 181 -3.53 6.29 -27.64
N GLY A 182 -2.23 6.44 -27.37
CA GLY A 182 -1.42 7.57 -27.83
C GLY A 182 -1.39 8.77 -26.90
N GLN A 183 -2.14 8.77 -25.81
CA GLN A 183 -2.09 9.83 -24.80
C GLN A 183 -1.17 9.45 -23.67
N GLN A 184 -0.22 10.30 -23.33
CA GLN A 184 0.67 10.10 -22.21
C GLN A 184 -0.09 10.22 -20.89
N VAL A 185 -0.01 9.18 -20.06
CA VAL A 185 -0.69 9.09 -18.77
C VAL A 185 0.27 9.08 -17.57
N ALA A 186 1.53 8.75 -17.80
CA ALA A 186 2.59 8.87 -16.82
C ALA A 186 3.92 9.20 -17.49
N SER A 187 4.78 9.93 -16.77
CA SER A 187 6.15 10.20 -17.14
C SER A 187 6.98 10.29 -15.86
N THR A 188 8.14 9.65 -15.84
CA THR A 188 9.07 9.68 -14.73
C THR A 188 10.44 10.11 -15.22
N GLY A 189 11.21 10.75 -14.34
CA GLY A 189 12.60 11.04 -14.60
C GLY A 189 13.50 9.80 -14.47
N GLU A 190 14.78 10.03 -14.42
CA GLU A 190 15.81 9.01 -14.23
C GLU A 190 15.73 8.42 -12.82
N THR A 191 15.08 7.28 -12.68
CA THR A 191 14.83 6.60 -11.40
C THR A 191 14.46 5.14 -11.59
N TRP A 192 14.84 4.31 -10.63
CA TRP A 192 14.31 2.96 -10.45
C TRP A 192 13.03 3.02 -9.62
N VAL A 193 11.94 2.44 -10.13
CA VAL A 193 10.70 2.22 -9.37
C VAL A 193 10.12 0.85 -9.64
N ASP A 194 9.48 0.29 -8.62
CA ASP A 194 8.84 -1.01 -8.68
C ASP A 194 7.40 -0.95 -8.15
N ASN A 195 6.49 -1.62 -8.86
CA ASN A 195 5.08 -1.75 -8.47
C ASN A 195 4.36 -0.41 -8.23
N VAL A 196 4.57 0.57 -9.09
CA VAL A 196 3.80 1.83 -9.06
C VAL A 196 2.36 1.55 -9.44
N VAL A 197 1.41 2.09 -8.67
CA VAL A 197 -0.03 2.02 -8.94
C VAL A 197 -0.55 3.42 -9.27
N LEU A 198 -1.06 3.59 -10.47
CA LEU A 198 -1.67 4.82 -10.96
C LEU A 198 -3.18 4.62 -11.13
N HIS A 199 -4.00 5.31 -10.36
CA HIS A 199 -5.44 5.34 -10.56
C HIS A 199 -5.77 6.13 -11.84
N LEU A 200 -6.56 5.54 -12.72
CA LEU A 200 -7.07 6.21 -13.90
C LEU A 200 -8.34 6.98 -13.52
N ASP A 201 -8.19 8.21 -13.10
CA ASP A 201 -9.30 9.13 -12.85
C ASP A 201 -10.09 9.44 -14.15
N ALA A 202 -11.13 10.25 -14.07
CA ALA A 202 -11.98 10.56 -15.22
C ALA A 202 -11.20 11.18 -16.40
N ASP A 203 -10.15 11.97 -16.09
CA ASP A 203 -9.36 12.64 -17.13
C ASP A 203 -8.38 11.70 -17.83
N LEU A 204 -7.87 10.69 -17.15
CA LEU A 204 -7.03 9.65 -17.74
C LEU A 204 -7.86 8.55 -18.40
N LYS A 205 -8.92 8.11 -17.72
CA LYS A 205 -9.80 7.02 -18.18
C LYS A 205 -10.57 7.35 -19.48
N LYS A 206 -10.87 8.64 -19.78
CA LYS A 206 -11.53 9.05 -21.02
C LYS A 206 -10.78 8.64 -22.29
N HIS A 207 -9.51 8.28 -22.20
CA HIS A 207 -8.70 7.80 -23.31
C HIS A 207 -8.88 6.30 -23.61
N LEU A 208 -9.57 5.56 -22.72
CA LEU A 208 -9.95 4.16 -22.91
C LEU A 208 -11.38 4.05 -23.47
N HIS A 209 -11.64 2.99 -24.20
CA HIS A 209 -12.98 2.65 -24.71
C HIS A 209 -13.23 1.14 -24.68
N ALA A 210 -14.48 0.75 -24.79
CA ALA A 210 -14.81 -0.66 -24.96
C ALA A 210 -14.27 -1.19 -26.29
N GLY A 211 -13.79 -2.41 -26.27
CA GLY A 211 -13.08 -3.00 -27.41
C GLY A 211 -11.56 -2.91 -27.27
N LYS A 212 -10.89 -2.80 -28.39
CA LYS A 212 -9.43 -2.86 -28.48
C LYS A 212 -8.80 -1.52 -28.09
N ASN A 213 -7.86 -1.54 -27.17
CA ASN A 213 -7.06 -0.41 -26.74
C ASN A 213 -5.57 -0.76 -26.85
N VAL A 214 -4.72 0.25 -26.91
CA VAL A 214 -3.26 0.10 -26.86
C VAL A 214 -2.73 0.77 -25.61
N ILE A 215 -2.05 -0.01 -24.79
CA ILE A 215 -1.19 0.51 -23.71
C ILE A 215 0.24 0.39 -24.22
N ALA A 216 0.99 1.48 -24.15
CA ALA A 216 2.35 1.52 -24.70
C ALA A 216 3.31 2.22 -23.74
N ALA A 217 4.54 1.77 -23.72
CA ALA A 217 5.59 2.33 -22.88
C ALA A 217 6.86 2.61 -23.69
N HIS A 218 7.50 3.74 -23.41
CA HIS A 218 8.86 4.03 -23.78
C HIS A 218 9.71 4.03 -22.51
N CYS A 219 10.85 3.36 -22.56
CA CYS A 219 11.83 3.41 -21.49
C CYS A 219 13.21 3.68 -22.07
N HIS A 220 13.95 4.63 -21.48
CA HIS A 220 15.31 4.96 -21.84
C HIS A 220 16.24 4.53 -20.71
N ASN A 221 17.17 3.61 -20.99
CA ASN A 221 18.20 3.22 -20.05
C ASN A 221 19.37 4.22 -20.13
N THR A 222 19.49 5.08 -19.15
CA THR A 222 20.55 6.10 -19.08
C THR A 222 21.88 5.45 -18.72
N THR A 223 21.90 4.65 -17.65
CA THR A 223 23.10 3.96 -17.14
C THR A 223 22.75 2.79 -16.24
N GLY A 224 23.61 1.78 -16.20
CA GLY A 224 23.48 0.66 -15.25
C GLY A 224 22.47 -0.38 -15.65
N GLY A 225 21.54 -0.69 -14.71
CA GLY A 225 20.44 -1.62 -14.93
C GLY A 225 19.38 -1.08 -15.85
N ALA A 226 18.49 -1.95 -16.31
CA ALA A 226 17.31 -1.55 -17.06
C ALA A 226 16.14 -2.46 -16.72
N TYR A 227 14.93 -1.92 -16.72
CA TYR A 227 13.70 -2.70 -16.53
C TYR A 227 12.51 -1.98 -17.15
N ALA A 228 11.57 -2.74 -17.73
CA ALA A 228 10.29 -2.22 -18.18
C ALA A 228 9.20 -3.31 -18.12
N ASP A 229 8.12 -3.02 -17.40
CA ASP A 229 6.91 -3.82 -17.34
C ASP A 229 5.71 -2.97 -16.94
N PHE A 230 4.52 -3.33 -17.43
CA PHE A 230 3.28 -2.64 -17.09
C PHE A 230 2.04 -3.50 -17.30
N GLY A 231 0.97 -3.16 -16.56
CA GLY A 231 -0.30 -3.86 -16.63
C GLY A 231 -1.50 -2.96 -16.38
N LEU A 232 -2.70 -3.47 -16.66
CA LEU A 232 -3.98 -2.82 -16.42
C LEU A 232 -4.81 -3.65 -15.45
N TYR A 233 -5.41 -2.99 -14.46
CA TYR A 233 -6.13 -3.60 -13.36
C TYR A 233 -7.47 -2.90 -13.13
N ARG A 234 -8.38 -3.57 -12.46
CA ARG A 234 -9.65 -3.01 -11.99
C ARG A 234 -9.86 -3.32 -10.51
N ASN A 235 -10.61 -2.46 -9.83
CA ASN A 235 -11.13 -2.79 -8.52
C ASN A 235 -12.22 -3.86 -8.61
N VAL A 236 -12.11 -4.87 -7.78
CA VAL A 236 -13.16 -5.87 -7.57
C VAL A 236 -13.39 -6.07 -6.09
N LYS A 237 -14.63 -6.39 -5.72
CA LYS A 237 -14.89 -6.81 -4.32
C LYS A 237 -14.15 -8.10 -4.04
N PRO A 238 -13.32 -8.17 -2.97
CA PRO A 238 -12.65 -9.39 -2.62
C PRO A 238 -13.67 -10.50 -2.34
N GLN A 239 -13.39 -11.71 -2.80
CA GLN A 239 -14.16 -12.88 -2.37
C GLN A 239 -13.78 -13.17 -0.91
N GLY A 240 -14.64 -12.71 0.00
CA GLY A 240 -14.26 -12.42 1.37
C GLY A 240 -14.08 -13.64 2.27
N VAL A 241 -13.06 -13.57 3.09
CA VAL A 241 -13.04 -14.25 4.39
C VAL A 241 -14.16 -13.66 5.23
N LYS A 242 -15.03 -14.51 5.81
CA LYS A 242 -16.04 -14.04 6.75
C LYS A 242 -15.34 -13.42 7.96
N LEU A 243 -15.56 -12.12 8.16
CA LEU A 243 -15.03 -11.39 9.30
C LEU A 243 -16.13 -11.23 10.35
N GLU A 244 -15.87 -11.66 11.58
CA GLU A 244 -16.64 -11.26 12.75
C GLU A 244 -16.12 -9.90 13.23
N THR A 245 -16.98 -9.10 13.87
CA THR A 245 -16.54 -7.83 14.46
C THR A 245 -16.22 -8.04 15.93
N ALA A 246 -15.03 -7.63 16.35
CA ALA A 246 -14.65 -7.63 17.76
C ALA A 246 -15.53 -6.66 18.56
N VAL A 247 -15.78 -6.97 19.83
CA VAL A 247 -16.56 -6.12 20.72
C VAL A 247 -15.61 -5.26 21.55
N GLN A 248 -15.66 -3.94 21.37
CA GLN A 248 -14.90 -2.99 22.19
C GLN A 248 -15.46 -2.91 23.59
N LYS A 249 -14.67 -3.24 24.61
CA LYS A 249 -15.02 -3.13 26.02
C LYS A 249 -14.72 -1.76 26.60
N SER A 250 -13.55 -1.21 26.26
CA SER A 250 -13.10 0.08 26.76
C SER A 250 -12.22 0.80 25.77
N VAL A 251 -12.15 2.10 25.94
CA VAL A 251 -11.12 2.99 25.38
C VAL A 251 -10.73 4.01 26.44
N ASP A 252 -9.44 4.11 26.71
CA ASP A 252 -8.88 5.10 27.62
C ASP A 252 -7.82 5.92 26.88
N VAL A 253 -7.99 7.25 26.83
CA VAL A 253 -7.10 8.15 26.10
C VAL A 253 -6.33 9.00 27.07
N LEU A 254 -5.02 8.82 27.09
CA LEU A 254 -4.08 9.61 27.88
C LEU A 254 -3.18 10.45 26.96
N ALA A 255 -2.33 11.26 27.54
CA ALA A 255 -1.55 12.26 26.79
C ALA A 255 -0.70 11.67 25.62
N THR A 256 -0.10 10.51 25.83
CA THR A 256 0.79 9.86 24.86
C THR A 256 0.37 8.44 24.50
N ASN A 257 -0.68 7.93 25.13
CA ASN A 257 -1.13 6.55 24.95
C ASN A 257 -2.66 6.49 24.79
N THR A 258 -3.10 5.66 23.87
CA THR A 258 -4.50 5.28 23.73
C THR A 258 -4.62 3.78 23.92
N TYR A 259 -5.46 3.37 24.86
CA TYR A 259 -5.67 1.99 25.27
C TYR A 259 -7.04 1.48 24.80
N TYR A 260 -7.07 0.30 24.24
CA TYR A 260 -8.30 -0.41 23.89
C TYR A 260 -8.29 -1.81 24.47
N THR A 261 -9.46 -2.27 24.96
CA THR A 261 -9.70 -3.69 25.24
C THR A 261 -10.82 -4.18 24.33
N MET A 262 -10.54 -5.22 23.56
CA MET A 262 -11.45 -5.85 22.61
C MET A 262 -11.75 -7.30 23.01
N VAL A 263 -12.97 -7.78 22.78
CA VAL A 263 -13.33 -9.19 22.89
C VAL A 263 -13.40 -9.80 21.49
N CYS A 264 -12.62 -10.87 21.29
CA CYS A 264 -12.54 -11.63 20.05
C CYS A 264 -12.88 -13.10 20.33
N GLY A 265 -14.17 -13.42 20.45
CA GLY A 265 -14.62 -14.76 20.85
C GLY A 265 -14.12 -15.13 22.25
N PRO A 266 -13.34 -16.23 22.43
CA PRO A 266 -12.87 -16.68 23.74
C PRO A 266 -11.62 -15.98 24.24
N VAL A 267 -11.20 -14.88 23.60
CA VAL A 267 -10.00 -14.12 24.03
C VAL A 267 -10.30 -12.63 24.16
N GLU A 268 -9.55 -11.97 25.02
CA GLU A 268 -9.44 -10.50 25.06
C GLU A 268 -8.13 -10.07 24.40
N LEU A 269 -8.21 -9.02 23.61
CA LEU A 269 -7.11 -8.32 22.97
C LEU A 269 -6.98 -6.94 23.61
N ASP A 270 -5.87 -6.69 24.29
CA ASP A 270 -5.48 -5.36 24.73
C ASP A 270 -4.54 -4.74 23.70
N LEU A 271 -4.81 -3.48 23.34
CA LEU A 271 -4.05 -2.68 22.38
C LEU A 271 -3.60 -1.38 23.04
N VAL A 272 -2.37 -0.97 22.78
CA VAL A 272 -1.86 0.34 23.17
C VAL A 272 -1.22 1.01 21.96
N PHE A 273 -1.72 2.19 21.61
CA PHE A 273 -1.08 3.09 20.67
C PHE A 273 -0.28 4.09 21.48
N THR A 274 1.03 4.16 21.24
CA THR A 274 1.95 5.05 21.96
C THR A 274 2.67 5.99 21.02
N ALA A 275 2.51 7.29 21.24
CA ALA A 275 3.32 8.34 20.63
C ALA A 275 4.31 8.86 21.68
N PRO A 276 5.60 8.45 21.67
CA PRO A 276 6.56 8.79 22.71
C PRO A 276 6.99 10.25 22.59
N MET A 277 6.26 11.15 23.25
CA MET A 277 6.52 12.59 23.26
C MET A 277 7.10 13.02 24.61
N LEU A 278 8.38 12.67 24.87
CA LEU A 278 9.10 13.08 26.06
C LEU A 278 9.78 14.41 25.78
N ILE A 279 9.26 15.49 26.36
CA ILE A 279 9.70 16.88 26.09
C ILE A 279 11.14 17.17 26.56
N ASP A 280 11.66 16.36 27.45
CA ASP A 280 13.03 16.48 27.98
C ASP A 280 14.06 15.64 27.19
N ASP A 281 13.60 14.86 26.20
CA ASP A 281 14.42 14.03 25.32
C ASP A 281 14.21 14.45 23.87
N TYR A 282 15.10 15.33 23.39
CA TYR A 282 14.99 15.89 22.03
C TYR A 282 15.25 14.86 20.92
N ASP A 283 16.05 13.83 21.18
CA ASP A 283 16.28 12.75 20.21
C ASP A 283 15.02 11.92 20.05
N LEU A 284 14.37 11.58 21.15
CA LEU A 284 13.13 10.81 21.13
C LEU A 284 11.98 11.61 20.50
N ILE A 285 11.76 12.86 20.92
CA ILE A 285 10.63 13.67 20.42
C ILE A 285 10.78 14.03 18.94
N SER A 286 12.02 14.12 18.42
CA SER A 286 12.27 14.38 17.00
C SER A 286 12.27 13.12 16.14
N THR A 287 12.21 11.94 16.75
CA THR A 287 12.17 10.67 16.02
C THR A 287 10.73 10.27 15.71
N PRO A 288 10.32 10.17 14.44
CA PRO A 288 8.92 9.93 14.07
C PRO A 288 8.55 8.44 14.21
N ILE A 289 8.59 7.93 15.44
CA ILE A 289 8.27 6.53 15.77
C ILE A 289 7.05 6.49 16.67
N ASN A 290 6.08 5.66 16.32
CA ASN A 290 4.95 5.28 17.16
C ASN A 290 4.95 3.78 17.38
N TYR A 291 4.42 3.33 18.50
CA TYR A 291 4.31 1.92 18.83
C TYR A 291 2.84 1.48 18.85
N ILE A 292 2.58 0.32 18.25
CA ILE A 292 1.31 -0.38 18.40
C ILE A 292 1.63 -1.68 19.10
N SER A 293 1.33 -1.73 20.39
CA SER A 293 1.56 -2.89 21.26
C SER A 293 0.27 -3.67 21.45
N TYR A 294 0.36 -4.99 21.53
CA TYR A 294 -0.80 -5.83 21.78
C TYR A 294 -0.48 -6.98 22.74
N GLN A 295 -1.50 -7.41 23.46
CA GLN A 295 -1.51 -8.61 24.30
C GLN A 295 -2.82 -9.35 24.09
N VAL A 296 -2.77 -10.69 24.02
CA VAL A 296 -3.96 -11.54 23.92
C VAL A 296 -4.05 -12.44 25.13
N ARG A 297 -5.23 -12.48 25.77
CA ARG A 297 -5.50 -13.28 26.96
C ARG A 297 -6.72 -14.18 26.73
N SER A 298 -6.62 -15.45 27.13
CA SER A 298 -7.77 -16.36 27.17
C SER A 298 -8.77 -15.93 28.25
N THR A 299 -10.05 -15.97 27.94
CA THR A 299 -11.15 -15.69 28.91
C THR A 299 -11.87 -16.95 29.38
N ASP A 300 -11.65 -18.08 28.71
CA ASP A 300 -12.28 -19.37 29.05
C ASP A 300 -11.35 -20.38 29.72
N GLY A 301 -10.09 -19.96 29.97
CA GLY A 301 -9.08 -20.79 30.63
C GLY A 301 -8.42 -21.83 29.73
N LYS A 302 -8.68 -21.82 28.44
CA LYS A 302 -8.07 -22.74 27.47
C LYS A 302 -6.94 -22.07 26.69
N LYS A 303 -6.13 -22.88 26.01
CA LYS A 303 -5.18 -22.39 25.01
C LYS A 303 -5.87 -22.19 23.68
N HIS A 304 -5.56 -21.09 23.01
CA HIS A 304 -6.07 -20.73 21.70
C HIS A 304 -4.94 -20.42 20.74
N ASP A 305 -5.07 -20.85 19.49
CA ASP A 305 -4.18 -20.43 18.42
C ASP A 305 -4.59 -19.05 17.93
N VAL A 306 -3.67 -18.07 18.01
CA VAL A 306 -3.96 -16.70 17.62
C VAL A 306 -2.96 -16.18 16.59
N GLN A 307 -3.47 -15.40 15.64
CA GLN A 307 -2.69 -14.70 14.64
C GLN A 307 -3.14 -13.24 14.63
N PHE A 308 -2.22 -12.34 14.93
CA PHE A 308 -2.46 -10.90 14.86
C PHE A 308 -2.04 -10.38 13.48
N TYR A 309 -2.92 -9.64 12.83
CA TYR A 309 -2.69 -9.01 11.53
C TYR A 309 -2.93 -7.51 11.64
N LEU A 310 -1.99 -6.75 11.11
CA LEU A 310 -2.11 -5.30 10.97
C LEU A 310 -1.67 -4.90 9.56
N SER A 311 -2.47 -4.08 8.89
CA SER A 311 -2.10 -3.51 7.61
C SER A 311 -2.40 -2.02 7.56
N ALA A 312 -1.57 -1.29 6.84
CA ALA A 312 -1.79 0.10 6.51
C ALA A 312 -1.77 0.28 4.99
N ASP A 313 -2.64 1.13 4.49
CA ASP A 313 -2.67 1.47 3.07
C ASP A 313 -1.56 2.49 2.73
N ALA A 314 -1.07 2.48 1.48
CA ALA A 314 -0.12 3.48 1.00
C ALA A 314 -0.67 4.92 1.02
N GLN A 315 -1.99 5.08 1.13
CA GLN A 315 -2.64 6.37 1.38
C GLN A 315 -2.14 7.07 2.65
N GLN A 316 -1.51 6.34 3.58
CA GLN A 316 -0.82 6.94 4.74
C GLN A 316 0.23 7.97 4.34
N ALA A 317 0.88 7.78 3.20
CA ALA A 317 2.02 8.58 2.75
C ALA A 317 1.72 9.43 1.50
N VAL A 318 0.46 9.74 1.23
CA VAL A 318 0.03 10.60 0.12
C VAL A 318 -0.76 11.80 0.62
N ASN A 319 -0.75 12.88 -0.13
CA ASN A 319 -1.61 14.03 0.11
C ASN A 319 -2.97 13.89 -0.60
N LYS A 320 -3.00 13.21 -1.74
CA LYS A 320 -4.20 12.91 -2.52
C LYS A 320 -4.19 11.47 -2.98
N ASP A 321 -5.35 10.85 -3.02
CA ASP A 321 -5.52 9.43 -3.30
C ASP A 321 -5.07 9.00 -4.71
N ASN A 322 -4.99 9.95 -5.64
CA ASN A 322 -4.53 9.71 -7.01
C ASN A 322 -3.01 9.84 -7.20
N GLN A 323 -2.22 10.07 -6.13
CA GLN A 323 -0.76 10.11 -6.26
C GLN A 323 -0.21 8.69 -6.43
N PRO A 324 0.66 8.47 -7.44
CA PRO A 324 1.32 7.19 -7.60
C PRO A 324 2.15 6.83 -6.38
N THR A 325 2.03 5.60 -5.91
CA THR A 325 2.73 5.08 -4.74
C THR A 325 3.59 3.89 -5.08
N LEU A 326 4.67 3.72 -4.35
CA LEU A 326 5.49 2.52 -4.39
C LEU A 326 5.56 1.90 -2.99
N THR A 327 5.68 0.58 -2.96
CA THR A 327 5.88 -0.19 -1.75
C THR A 327 7.08 -1.11 -1.91
N SER A 328 7.77 -1.38 -0.83
CA SER A 328 8.84 -2.36 -0.81
C SER A 328 8.97 -3.03 0.54
N ARG A 329 9.72 -4.12 0.59
CA ARG A 329 10.11 -4.81 1.81
C ARG A 329 11.63 -4.85 1.93
N GLY A 330 12.13 -4.87 3.15
CA GLY A 330 13.56 -4.93 3.38
C GLY A 330 13.89 -5.57 4.73
N PHE A 331 15.18 -5.78 4.92
CA PHE A 331 15.75 -6.26 6.16
C PHE A 331 17.06 -5.50 6.41
N GLN A 332 17.14 -4.83 7.55
CA GLN A 332 18.31 -4.05 7.92
C GLN A 332 18.55 -4.16 9.43
N ASP A 333 19.79 -4.37 9.84
CA ASP A 333 20.22 -4.44 11.25
C ASP A 333 19.39 -5.37 12.12
N GLY A 334 18.94 -6.50 11.57
CA GLY A 334 18.11 -7.48 12.27
C GLY A 334 16.62 -7.15 12.29
N ILE A 335 16.19 -6.06 11.65
CA ILE A 335 14.80 -5.60 11.61
C ILE A 335 14.24 -5.84 10.21
N ALA A 336 13.16 -6.62 10.12
CA ALA A 336 12.37 -6.73 8.92
C ALA A 336 11.39 -5.56 8.83
N TYR A 337 11.18 -5.01 7.65
CA TYR A 337 10.22 -3.92 7.45
C TYR A 337 9.52 -4.01 6.10
N VAL A 338 8.36 -3.40 6.02
CA VAL A 338 7.70 -2.97 4.79
C VAL A 338 7.58 -1.46 4.80
N LYS A 339 7.67 -0.83 3.63
CA LYS A 339 7.52 0.63 3.48
C LYS A 339 6.63 1.00 2.32
N ALA A 340 5.99 2.16 2.41
CA ALA A 340 5.19 2.76 1.36
C ALA A 340 5.46 4.28 1.28
N GLY A 341 5.40 4.84 0.08
CA GLY A 341 5.54 6.28 -0.16
C GLY A 341 5.13 6.67 -1.56
N THR A 342 5.12 7.98 -1.85
CA THR A 342 4.91 8.47 -3.21
C THR A 342 6.15 8.24 -4.08
N VAL A 343 5.94 8.10 -5.38
CA VAL A 343 7.03 8.00 -6.36
C VAL A 343 7.81 9.31 -6.46
N GLU A 344 7.11 10.45 -6.51
CA GLU A 344 7.71 11.75 -6.78
C GLU A 344 8.47 12.36 -5.59
N GLN A 345 8.14 11.97 -4.34
CA GLN A 345 8.77 12.51 -3.12
C GLN A 345 8.89 14.05 -3.10
N PRO A 346 7.79 14.82 -3.24
CA PRO A 346 7.82 16.28 -3.42
C PRO A 346 8.07 17.00 -2.08
N ILE A 347 9.28 16.95 -1.57
CA ILE A 347 9.67 17.43 -0.23
C ILE A 347 9.26 18.88 -0.02
N LEU A 348 8.36 19.12 0.97
CA LEU A 348 7.86 20.45 1.35
C LEU A 348 7.34 21.30 0.16
N ALA A 349 6.91 20.64 -0.93
CA ALA A 349 6.51 21.33 -2.16
C ALA A 349 5.14 22.01 -2.06
N LYS A 350 4.31 21.60 -1.10
CA LYS A 350 2.94 22.15 -0.90
C LYS A 350 2.88 23.11 0.25
N LYS A 351 1.96 24.09 0.14
CA LYS A 351 1.69 25.11 1.15
C LYS A 351 0.18 25.20 1.36
N GLY A 352 -0.23 25.57 2.56
CA GLY A 352 -1.63 25.79 2.95
C GLY A 352 -2.08 24.85 4.05
N ASP A 353 -3.36 24.94 4.37
CA ASP A 353 -4.00 24.09 5.38
C ASP A 353 -4.48 22.76 4.78
N GLY A 354 -4.69 21.77 5.62
CA GLY A 354 -5.25 20.48 5.19
C GLY A 354 -4.32 19.62 4.35
N ILE A 355 -3.00 19.80 4.47
CA ILE A 355 -1.99 19.03 3.75
C ILE A 355 -1.64 17.77 4.54
N CYS A 356 -1.68 16.62 3.87
CA CYS A 356 -1.07 15.38 4.33
C CYS A 356 0.34 15.25 3.77
N ILE A 357 1.22 14.56 4.47
CA ILE A 357 2.58 14.29 4.00
C ILE A 357 2.52 13.44 2.72
N ASP A 358 3.33 13.82 1.72
CA ASP A 358 3.48 13.06 0.47
C ASP A 358 4.96 12.94 0.05
N TRP A 359 5.83 13.07 1.02
CA TRP A 359 7.27 12.81 0.95
C TRP A 359 7.72 12.03 2.18
N GLY A 360 8.87 11.38 2.11
CA GLY A 360 9.26 10.36 3.08
C GLY A 360 8.46 9.05 2.89
N TYR A 361 8.53 8.16 3.86
CA TYR A 361 7.95 6.83 3.76
C TYR A 361 7.29 6.42 5.08
N LEU A 362 6.12 5.80 4.99
CA LEU A 362 5.60 4.97 6.08
C LEU A 362 6.45 3.71 6.16
N TYR A 363 6.99 3.42 7.34
CA TYR A 363 7.63 2.14 7.66
C TYR A 363 6.78 1.38 8.68
N MET A 364 6.61 0.09 8.46
CA MET A 364 6.08 -0.85 9.46
C MET A 364 7.18 -1.87 9.75
N PRO A 365 8.04 -1.63 10.74
CA PRO A 365 9.04 -2.58 11.18
C PRO A 365 8.44 -3.61 12.15
N ALA A 366 9.00 -4.81 12.19
CA ALA A 366 8.74 -5.81 13.21
C ALA A 366 10.02 -6.15 13.95
N ILE A 367 9.96 -6.01 15.27
CA ILE A 367 11.06 -6.32 16.16
C ILE A 367 10.73 -7.62 16.88
N ASN A 368 11.48 -8.69 16.60
CA ASN A 368 11.37 -10.03 17.22
C ASN A 368 10.09 -10.83 16.91
N GLY A 369 10.24 -12.15 16.84
CA GLY A 369 9.15 -13.11 16.80
C GLY A 369 8.87 -13.73 15.45
N HIS A 370 7.83 -14.54 15.42
CA HIS A 370 7.34 -15.19 14.21
C HIS A 370 6.44 -14.22 13.43
N VAL A 371 7.05 -13.35 12.65
CA VAL A 371 6.35 -12.30 11.90
C VAL A 371 6.52 -12.56 10.40
N GLY A 372 5.41 -12.65 9.70
CA GLY A 372 5.36 -12.55 8.24
C GLY A 372 5.07 -11.11 7.82
N MET A 373 5.83 -10.59 6.86
CA MET A 373 5.59 -9.27 6.29
C MET A 373 5.37 -9.38 4.79
N GLY A 374 4.45 -8.58 4.27
CA GLY A 374 4.12 -8.57 2.86
C GLY A 374 3.60 -7.24 2.38
N VAL A 375 3.60 -7.10 1.07
CA VAL A 375 2.96 -6.02 0.34
C VAL A 375 1.86 -6.66 -0.48
N ALA A 376 0.66 -6.08 -0.43
CA ALA A 376 -0.48 -6.48 -1.25
C ALA A 376 -0.91 -5.31 -2.14
N ASN A 377 -1.41 -5.65 -3.30
CA ASN A 377 -1.96 -4.70 -4.28
C ASN A 377 -3.43 -4.46 -4.06
#